data_9c76fa8a29fa01b55a236f81b12d4f98
#
_entry.id   9c76fa8a29fa01b55a236f81b12d4f98
#
_cell.length_a   1.000
_cell.length_b   1.000
_cell.length_c   1.000
_cell.angle_alpha   90.00
_cell.angle_beta   90.00
_cell.angle_gamma   90.00
#
_symmetry.space_group_name_H-M   'P 1'
#
loop_
_entity.id
_entity.type
_entity.pdbx_description
1 polymer ?
#
loop_
_entity_poly.entity_id
_entity_poly.type
_entity_poly.pdbx_seq_one_letter_code
_entity_poly.pdbx_strand_id
1 'polypeptide(L)'
;PRNVALLVKKPRARRIEMRCWDPTQARTFLDAARSDRLYALYVVALSTGMREGELLALRWRDVALPEVGDGSLRVQHTLHWRDNVMSIEEVKTETGRRQIHLSAHATEALKQHALRQRQEREKLGPIWRDNDLVFCNTVGGAIHVSNFRRQSFAPLVKAAGVPYIRPYDMRHTAATLLLLAGIHPKVVSEMLGHSSVTITLTIYSHVLPMIQRAAAEAMNRLLGE
;
A
#
# COMPACT_ATOMS: atom_id res chain seq x y z
N PRO A 1 -35.75 6.36 -28.09
CA PRO A 1 -36.12 6.20 -26.69
C PRO A 1 -35.20 7.05 -25.81
N ARG A 2 -35.80 7.96 -25.03
CA ARG A 2 -35.04 8.86 -24.14
C ARG A 2 -34.63 8.08 -22.89
N ASN A 3 -33.34 8.07 -22.53
CA ASN A 3 -32.87 7.41 -21.30
C ASN A 3 -33.35 8.23 -20.08
N VAL A 4 -34.41 7.77 -19.43
CA VAL A 4 -35.01 8.40 -18.25
C VAL A 4 -34.06 8.48 -17.05
N ALA A 5 -33.03 7.67 -17.00
CA ALA A 5 -32.01 7.72 -15.94
C ALA A 5 -31.20 9.02 -15.94
N LEU A 6 -31.17 9.78 -17.06
CA LEU A 6 -30.51 11.09 -17.13
C LEU A 6 -31.30 12.19 -16.38
N LEU A 7 -32.58 11.95 -16.07
CA LEU A 7 -33.44 12.91 -15.35
C LEU A 7 -33.38 12.73 -13.83
N VAL A 8 -32.76 11.65 -13.35
CA VAL A 8 -32.65 11.36 -11.92
C VAL A 8 -31.41 12.02 -11.35
N LYS A 9 -31.57 12.91 -10.37
CA LYS A 9 -30.44 13.42 -9.58
C LYS A 9 -29.78 12.27 -8.85
N LYS A 10 -28.49 12.03 -9.13
CA LYS A 10 -27.70 11.04 -8.40
C LYS A 10 -27.76 11.35 -6.90
N PRO A 11 -28.04 10.35 -6.03
CA PRO A 11 -27.93 10.53 -4.59
C PRO A 11 -26.53 11.05 -4.26
N ARG A 12 -26.44 12.06 -3.42
CA ARG A 12 -25.14 12.50 -2.89
C ARG A 12 -24.60 11.38 -2.00
N ALA A 13 -23.59 10.67 -2.47
CA ALA A 13 -22.89 9.71 -1.65
C ALA A 13 -22.34 10.45 -0.41
N ARG A 14 -22.69 9.98 0.80
CA ARG A 14 -22.03 10.45 2.02
C ARG A 14 -20.53 10.24 1.84
N ARG A 15 -19.74 11.30 1.93
CA ARG A 15 -18.27 11.18 2.02
C ARG A 15 -17.97 10.38 3.28
N ILE A 16 -17.49 9.15 3.11
CA ILE A 16 -16.97 8.37 4.22
C ILE A 16 -15.66 9.03 4.60
N GLU A 17 -15.56 9.47 5.83
CA GLU A 17 -14.33 10.05 6.36
C GLU A 17 -13.21 9.00 6.30
N MET A 18 -12.11 9.35 5.62
CA MET A 18 -10.96 8.46 5.50
C MET A 18 -10.24 8.41 6.83
N ARG A 19 -10.09 7.21 7.37
CA ARG A 19 -9.32 6.97 8.59
C ARG A 19 -7.88 6.63 8.20
N CYS A 20 -6.94 7.39 8.72
CA CYS A 20 -5.51 7.15 8.55
C CYS A 20 -4.86 6.98 9.91
N TRP A 21 -3.82 6.16 9.98
CA TRP A 21 -2.96 6.11 11.14
C TRP A 21 -1.99 7.29 11.15
N ASP A 22 -1.70 7.80 12.32
CA ASP A 22 -0.56 8.69 12.55
C ASP A 22 0.77 7.89 12.55
N PRO A 23 1.95 8.56 12.60
CA PRO A 23 3.23 7.86 12.58
C PRO A 23 3.43 6.89 13.74
N THR A 24 2.86 7.18 14.92
CA THR A 24 2.97 6.34 16.11
C THR A 24 2.13 5.08 15.94
N GLN A 25 0.88 5.24 15.53
CA GLN A 25 -0.04 4.13 15.27
C GLN A 25 0.48 3.18 14.18
N ALA A 26 1.03 3.75 13.08
CA ALA A 26 1.62 2.95 12.01
C ALA A 26 2.83 2.14 12.51
N ARG A 27 3.71 2.71 13.33
CA ARG A 27 4.82 1.99 13.96
C ARG A 27 4.35 0.91 14.91
N THR A 28 3.42 1.23 15.80
CA THR A 28 2.83 0.26 16.76
C THR A 28 2.21 -0.93 16.03
N PHE A 29 1.52 -0.69 14.92
CA PHE A 29 1.00 -1.77 14.07
C PHE A 29 2.12 -2.62 13.46
N LEU A 30 3.16 -2.01 12.90
CA LEU A 30 4.30 -2.74 12.33
C LEU A 30 5.05 -3.54 13.39
N ASP A 31 5.19 -3.02 14.60
CA ASP A 31 5.83 -3.74 15.71
C ASP A 31 5.02 -4.98 16.12
N ALA A 32 3.70 -4.87 16.21
CA ALA A 32 2.81 -6.00 16.47
C ALA A 32 2.83 -7.04 15.33
N ALA A 33 3.05 -6.59 14.10
CA ALA A 33 3.09 -7.45 12.91
C ALA A 33 4.46 -8.14 12.66
N ARG A 34 5.52 -7.85 13.44
CA ARG A 34 6.90 -8.35 13.17
C ARG A 34 7.01 -9.85 13.00
N SER A 35 6.24 -10.62 13.76
CA SER A 35 6.23 -12.08 13.69
C SER A 35 5.26 -12.63 12.64
N ASP A 36 4.41 -11.80 12.07
CA ASP A 36 3.43 -12.23 11.06
C ASP A 36 4.12 -12.64 9.75
N ARG A 37 3.60 -13.67 9.11
CA ARG A 37 4.10 -14.16 7.82
C ARG A 37 4.07 -13.08 6.74
N LEU A 38 3.12 -12.17 6.80
CA LEU A 38 2.92 -11.09 5.84
C LEU A 38 3.51 -9.76 6.31
N TYR A 39 4.42 -9.75 7.29
CA TYR A 39 5.07 -8.53 7.79
C TYR A 39 5.59 -7.63 6.66
N ALA A 40 6.32 -8.20 5.70
CA ALA A 40 6.87 -7.45 4.57
C ALA A 40 5.76 -6.79 3.71
N LEU A 41 4.57 -7.42 3.59
CA LEU A 41 3.44 -6.81 2.89
C LEU A 41 3.01 -5.50 3.58
N TYR A 42 2.94 -5.50 4.90
CA TYR A 42 2.54 -4.31 5.67
C TYR A 42 3.58 -3.20 5.57
N VAL A 43 4.88 -3.56 5.65
CA VAL A 43 5.97 -2.59 5.47
C VAL A 43 5.92 -1.97 4.07
N VAL A 44 5.79 -2.78 3.02
CA VAL A 44 5.68 -2.29 1.64
C VAL A 44 4.42 -1.46 1.45
N ALA A 45 3.27 -1.89 1.98
CA ALA A 45 2.01 -1.16 1.88
C ALA A 45 2.11 0.25 2.47
N LEU A 46 2.67 0.36 3.69
CA LEU A 46 2.79 1.64 4.40
C LEU A 46 3.92 2.53 3.88
N SER A 47 4.96 1.97 3.25
CA SER A 47 6.06 2.76 2.67
C SER A 47 5.81 3.21 1.24
N THR A 48 4.99 2.49 0.46
CA THR A 48 4.79 2.76 -0.97
C THR A 48 3.40 3.26 -1.34
N GLY A 49 2.41 2.98 -0.51
CA GLY A 49 1.01 3.29 -0.78
C GLY A 49 0.42 2.53 -1.98
N MET A 50 0.98 1.38 -2.37
CA MET A 50 0.42 0.53 -3.41
C MET A 50 -1.03 0.14 -3.10
N ARG A 51 -1.85 -0.06 -4.15
CA ARG A 51 -3.19 -0.60 -3.98
C ARG A 51 -3.12 -2.05 -3.52
N GLU A 52 -4.11 -2.50 -2.74
CA GLU A 52 -4.17 -3.88 -2.24
C GLU A 52 -4.04 -4.92 -3.36
N GLY A 53 -4.74 -4.72 -4.47
CA GLY A 53 -4.64 -5.62 -5.63
C GLY A 53 -3.26 -5.60 -6.31
N GLU A 54 -2.56 -4.46 -6.32
CA GLU A 54 -1.19 -4.32 -6.82
C GLU A 54 -0.21 -5.07 -5.93
N LEU A 55 -0.33 -4.94 -4.59
CA LEU A 55 0.48 -5.67 -3.61
C LEU A 55 0.31 -7.18 -3.76
N LEU A 56 -0.94 -7.65 -3.84
CA LEU A 56 -1.23 -9.08 -3.94
C LEU A 56 -0.90 -9.69 -5.32
N ALA A 57 -0.70 -8.85 -6.34
CA ALA A 57 -0.24 -9.26 -7.67
C ALA A 57 1.26 -9.07 -7.89
N LEU A 58 2.00 -8.55 -6.89
CA LEU A 58 3.44 -8.27 -7.03
C LEU A 58 4.21 -9.59 -7.22
N ARG A 59 5.09 -9.62 -8.21
CA ARG A 59 5.91 -10.78 -8.56
C ARG A 59 7.36 -10.55 -8.23
N TRP A 60 8.09 -11.61 -7.89
CA TRP A 60 9.52 -11.49 -7.60
C TRP A 60 10.34 -10.94 -8.77
N ARG A 61 10.00 -11.28 -10.02
CA ARG A 61 10.64 -10.71 -11.21
C ARG A 61 10.48 -9.20 -11.36
N ASP A 62 9.51 -8.60 -10.66
CA ASP A 62 9.24 -7.16 -10.66
C ASP A 62 9.91 -6.45 -9.48
N VAL A 63 10.68 -7.17 -8.66
CA VAL A 63 11.35 -6.65 -7.46
C VAL A 63 12.86 -6.79 -7.61
N ALA A 64 13.57 -5.69 -7.45
CA ALA A 64 15.03 -5.66 -7.41
C ALA A 64 15.51 -5.44 -5.97
N LEU A 65 16.25 -6.40 -5.43
CA LEU A 65 16.81 -6.37 -4.07
C LEU A 65 18.34 -6.50 -4.16
N PRO A 66 19.08 -5.41 -4.38
CA PRO A 66 20.54 -5.44 -4.43
C PRO A 66 21.13 -5.85 -3.08
N GLU A 67 22.34 -6.39 -3.09
CA GLU A 67 23.06 -6.74 -1.85
C GLU A 67 23.33 -5.49 -1.02
N VAL A 68 23.74 -4.40 -1.68
CA VAL A 68 24.03 -3.09 -1.08
C VAL A 68 23.16 -2.02 -1.73
N GLY A 69 22.57 -1.15 -0.93
CA GLY A 69 21.74 -0.04 -1.39
C GLY A 69 20.24 -0.33 -1.35
N ASP A 70 19.48 0.62 -1.87
CA ASP A 70 18.03 0.59 -1.83
C ASP A 70 17.45 -0.28 -2.95
N GLY A 71 16.43 -1.07 -2.60
CA GLY A 71 15.68 -1.85 -3.56
C GLY A 71 14.70 -1.01 -4.39
N SER A 72 14.11 -1.65 -5.38
CA SER A 72 13.00 -1.07 -6.13
C SER A 72 12.00 -2.13 -6.55
N LEU A 73 10.79 -1.70 -6.88
CA LEU A 73 9.76 -2.58 -7.45
C LEU A 73 9.04 -1.89 -8.61
N ARG A 74 8.48 -2.69 -9.50
CA ARG A 74 7.66 -2.24 -10.62
C ARG A 74 6.23 -2.70 -10.43
N VAL A 75 5.29 -1.77 -10.44
CA VAL A 75 3.87 -2.08 -10.43
C VAL A 75 3.42 -2.34 -11.86
N GLN A 76 3.12 -3.59 -12.18
CA GLN A 76 2.72 -3.99 -13.54
C GLN A 76 1.37 -4.68 -13.59
N HIS A 77 0.97 -5.30 -12.46
CA HIS A 77 -0.21 -6.14 -12.40
C HIS A 77 -1.10 -5.75 -11.21
N THR A 78 -2.35 -6.13 -11.29
CA THR A 78 -3.32 -6.02 -10.20
C THR A 78 -4.13 -7.32 -10.12
N LEU A 79 -4.38 -7.77 -8.90
CA LEU A 79 -5.17 -8.97 -8.62
C LEU A 79 -6.62 -8.57 -8.34
N HIS A 80 -7.52 -9.24 -9.02
CA HIS A 80 -8.96 -9.11 -8.83
C HIS A 80 -9.58 -10.44 -8.45
N TRP A 81 -10.58 -10.36 -7.59
CA TRP A 81 -11.49 -11.48 -7.29
C TRP A 81 -12.89 -11.08 -7.73
N ARG A 82 -13.45 -11.85 -8.65
CA ARG A 82 -14.84 -11.69 -9.10
C ARG A 82 -15.49 -13.06 -9.07
N ASP A 83 -16.61 -13.18 -8.38
CA ASP A 83 -17.38 -14.45 -8.25
C ASP A 83 -16.50 -15.64 -7.83
N ASN A 84 -15.58 -15.43 -6.88
CA ASN A 84 -14.57 -16.39 -6.43
C ASN A 84 -13.55 -16.84 -7.50
N VAL A 85 -13.56 -16.20 -8.67
CA VAL A 85 -12.53 -16.41 -9.70
C VAL A 85 -11.46 -15.35 -9.55
N MET A 86 -10.21 -15.80 -9.46
CA MET A 86 -9.04 -14.93 -9.40
C MET A 86 -8.56 -14.60 -10.82
N SER A 87 -8.32 -13.32 -11.08
CA SER A 87 -7.60 -12.85 -12.26
C SER A 87 -6.46 -11.93 -11.87
N ILE A 88 -5.32 -12.07 -12.55
CA ILE A 88 -4.22 -11.12 -12.49
C ILE A 88 -4.19 -10.41 -13.85
N GLU A 89 -4.48 -9.14 -13.84
CA GLU A 89 -4.54 -8.31 -15.04
C GLU A 89 -3.39 -7.30 -15.05
N GLU A 90 -2.93 -6.93 -16.24
CA GLU A 90 -2.00 -5.81 -16.36
C GLU A 90 -2.66 -4.50 -15.95
N VAL A 91 -1.88 -3.61 -15.38
CA VAL A 91 -2.33 -2.26 -15.06
C VAL A 91 -2.62 -1.50 -16.35
N LYS A 92 -3.86 -1.02 -16.51
CA LYS A 92 -4.41 -0.49 -17.77
C LYS A 92 -3.85 0.87 -18.19
N THR A 93 -3.30 1.64 -17.25
CA THR A 93 -2.87 3.03 -17.50
C THR A 93 -1.36 3.16 -17.37
N GLU A 94 -0.75 4.03 -18.18
CA GLU A 94 0.68 4.34 -18.06
C GLU A 94 1.06 4.85 -16.67
N THR A 95 0.23 5.70 -16.06
CA THR A 95 0.44 6.20 -14.70
C THR A 95 0.31 5.11 -13.63
N GLY A 96 -0.39 4.03 -13.95
CA GLY A 96 -0.48 2.86 -13.07
C GLY A 96 0.79 2.01 -13.12
N ARG A 97 1.43 1.89 -14.30
CA ARG A 97 2.74 1.23 -14.47
C ARG A 97 3.80 2.19 -13.98
N ARG A 98 4.42 1.89 -12.87
CA ARG A 98 5.40 2.75 -12.24
C ARG A 98 6.47 1.97 -11.52
N GLN A 99 7.65 2.56 -11.41
CA GLN A 99 8.70 2.07 -10.54
C GLN A 99 8.64 2.84 -9.22
N ILE A 100 8.83 2.14 -8.12
CA ILE A 100 8.88 2.70 -6.77
C ILE A 100 10.21 2.29 -6.14
N HIS A 101 10.97 3.27 -5.64
CA HIS A 101 12.15 3.03 -4.81
C HIS A 101 11.71 2.62 -3.40
N LEU A 102 12.38 1.63 -2.86
CA LEU A 102 12.10 1.11 -1.53
C LEU A 102 13.04 1.75 -0.51
N SER A 103 12.53 2.02 0.68
CA SER A 103 13.39 2.36 1.81
C SER A 103 14.25 1.15 2.21
N ALA A 104 15.35 1.40 2.91
CA ALA A 104 16.21 0.34 3.45
C ALA A 104 15.40 -0.66 4.30
N HIS A 105 14.45 -0.16 5.12
CA HIS A 105 13.56 -1.01 5.91
C HIS A 105 12.68 -1.93 5.04
N ALA A 106 12.07 -1.41 3.98
CA ALA A 106 11.24 -2.20 3.07
C ALA A 106 12.08 -3.21 2.27
N THR A 107 13.27 -2.82 1.86
CA THR A 107 14.23 -3.71 1.17
C THR A 107 14.62 -4.88 2.06
N GLU A 108 14.98 -4.63 3.32
CA GLU A 108 15.34 -5.66 4.27
C GLU A 108 14.15 -6.59 4.61
N ALA A 109 12.96 -6.01 4.82
CA ALA A 109 11.76 -6.80 5.07
C ALA A 109 11.45 -7.76 3.90
N LEU A 110 11.64 -7.33 2.66
CA LEU A 110 11.47 -8.17 1.47
C LEU A 110 12.57 -9.24 1.35
N LYS A 111 13.84 -8.94 1.67
CA LYS A 111 14.91 -9.93 1.72
C LYS A 111 14.59 -11.06 2.72
N GLN A 112 14.17 -10.70 3.93
CA GLN A 112 13.78 -11.66 4.96
C GLN A 112 12.54 -12.47 4.54
N HIS A 113 11.59 -11.82 3.86
CA HIS A 113 10.41 -12.49 3.32
C HIS A 113 10.78 -13.52 2.24
N ALA A 114 11.71 -13.19 1.34
CA ALA A 114 12.20 -14.09 0.30
C ALA A 114 12.86 -15.34 0.90
N LEU A 115 13.69 -15.17 1.93
CA LEU A 115 14.32 -16.29 2.64
C LEU A 115 13.27 -17.20 3.29
N ARG A 116 12.29 -16.65 3.98
CA ARG A 116 11.20 -17.42 4.59
C ARG A 116 10.38 -18.17 3.54
N GLN A 117 9.99 -17.51 2.45
CA GLN A 117 9.18 -18.11 1.40
C GLN A 117 9.94 -19.26 0.71
N ARG A 118 11.27 -19.12 0.54
CA ARG A 118 12.12 -20.20 0.03
C ARG A 118 12.09 -21.43 0.96
N GLN A 119 12.21 -21.23 2.26
CA GLN A 119 12.12 -22.32 3.25
C GLN A 119 10.73 -23.00 3.24
N GLU A 120 9.66 -22.22 3.11
CA GLU A 120 8.29 -22.73 2.96
C GLU A 120 8.15 -23.60 1.71
N ARG A 121 8.69 -23.11 0.58
CA ARG A 121 8.71 -23.85 -0.70
C ARG A 121 9.47 -25.17 -0.60
N GLU A 122 10.65 -25.16 0.01
CA GLU A 122 11.47 -26.34 0.21
C GLU A 122 10.75 -27.40 1.08
N LYS A 123 10.07 -26.97 2.15
CA LYS A 123 9.30 -27.87 3.05
C LYS A 123 8.09 -28.49 2.36
N LEU A 124 7.40 -27.74 1.50
CA LEU A 124 6.19 -28.22 0.84
C LEU A 124 6.44 -29.01 -0.44
N GLY A 125 7.63 -28.84 -1.04
CA GLY A 125 7.99 -29.56 -2.26
C GLY A 125 6.94 -29.46 -3.35
N PRO A 126 6.43 -30.60 -3.87
CA PRO A 126 5.46 -30.60 -4.99
C PRO A 126 4.10 -29.98 -4.67
N ILE A 127 3.78 -29.75 -3.40
CA ILE A 127 2.51 -29.10 -2.99
C ILE A 127 2.58 -27.59 -3.26
N TRP A 128 3.78 -27.02 -3.31
CA TRP A 128 3.97 -25.62 -3.59
C TRP A 128 3.55 -25.25 -5.01
N ARG A 129 2.70 -24.21 -5.12
CA ARG A 129 2.25 -23.64 -6.40
C ARG A 129 3.12 -22.42 -6.72
N ASP A 130 4.04 -22.58 -7.66
CA ASP A 130 4.92 -21.47 -8.07
C ASP A 130 4.19 -20.52 -9.03
N ASN A 131 3.74 -19.41 -8.52
CA ASN A 131 3.09 -18.34 -9.27
C ASN A 131 3.95 -17.06 -9.33
N ASP A 132 5.22 -17.13 -8.93
CA ASP A 132 6.14 -16.00 -8.84
C ASP A 132 5.64 -14.85 -7.94
N LEU A 133 4.65 -15.09 -7.07
CA LEU A 133 4.06 -14.06 -6.22
C LEU A 133 4.96 -13.77 -5.02
N VAL A 134 5.20 -12.47 -4.75
CA VAL A 134 5.88 -12.03 -3.53
C VAL A 134 5.01 -12.37 -2.32
N PHE A 135 3.75 -11.99 -2.34
CA PHE A 135 2.81 -12.26 -1.27
C PHE A 135 1.80 -13.33 -1.70
N CYS A 136 1.98 -14.51 -1.19
CA CYS A 136 1.13 -15.67 -1.50
C CYS A 136 0.57 -16.31 -0.22
N ASN A 137 -0.38 -17.21 -0.37
CA ASN A 137 -0.87 -18.04 0.72
C ASN A 137 0.18 -19.13 1.11
N THR A 138 -0.13 -19.92 2.11
CA THR A 138 0.79 -20.92 2.66
C THR A 138 1.21 -22.04 1.69
N VAL A 139 0.57 -22.14 0.52
CA VAL A 139 0.91 -23.12 -0.52
C VAL A 139 1.33 -22.46 -1.84
N GLY A 140 1.75 -21.19 -1.82
CA GLY A 140 2.25 -20.46 -2.98
C GLY A 140 1.17 -19.87 -3.89
N GLY A 141 -0.11 -20.08 -3.59
CA GLY A 141 -1.24 -19.53 -4.36
C GLY A 141 -1.57 -18.09 -3.99
N ALA A 142 -2.42 -17.45 -4.79
CA ALA A 142 -2.88 -16.09 -4.50
C ALA A 142 -3.66 -16.01 -3.18
N ILE A 143 -3.51 -14.86 -2.51
CA ILE A 143 -4.23 -14.57 -1.27
C ILE A 143 -5.61 -14.04 -1.61
N HIS A 144 -6.65 -14.61 -1.01
CA HIS A 144 -7.99 -14.04 -1.10
C HIS A 144 -8.12 -12.84 -0.16
N VAL A 145 -8.57 -11.70 -0.69
CA VAL A 145 -8.66 -10.43 0.04
C VAL A 145 -9.44 -10.55 1.35
N SER A 146 -10.56 -11.28 1.37
CA SER A 146 -11.33 -11.49 2.59
C SER A 146 -10.58 -12.31 3.64
N ASN A 147 -9.78 -13.29 3.21
CA ASN A 147 -8.95 -14.09 4.12
C ASN A 147 -7.80 -13.24 4.67
N PHE A 148 -7.12 -12.46 3.83
CA PHE A 148 -6.12 -11.50 4.27
C PHE A 148 -6.66 -10.57 5.36
N ARG A 149 -7.80 -9.93 5.07
CA ARG A 149 -8.43 -9.00 6.01
C ARG A 149 -8.80 -9.68 7.33
N ARG A 150 -9.43 -10.87 7.27
CA ARG A 150 -10.00 -11.53 8.46
C ARG A 150 -8.98 -12.32 9.26
N GLN A 151 -8.01 -12.96 8.61
CA GLN A 151 -7.10 -13.91 9.26
C GLN A 151 -5.76 -13.30 9.64
N SER A 152 -5.31 -12.21 8.99
CA SER A 152 -4.05 -11.55 9.29
C SER A 152 -4.26 -10.08 9.71
N PHE A 153 -4.80 -9.22 8.86
CA PHE A 153 -4.85 -7.79 9.11
C PHE A 153 -5.69 -7.40 10.35
N ALA A 154 -6.96 -7.82 10.44
CA ALA A 154 -7.84 -7.42 11.53
C ALA A 154 -7.39 -7.92 12.91
N PRO A 155 -6.90 -9.18 13.07
CA PRO A 155 -6.29 -9.63 14.31
C PRO A 155 -5.08 -8.81 14.73
N LEU A 156 -4.20 -8.44 13.79
CA LEU A 156 -3.02 -7.62 14.07
C LEU A 156 -3.39 -6.19 14.48
N VAL A 157 -4.36 -5.56 13.83
CA VAL A 157 -4.87 -4.24 14.24
C VAL A 157 -5.39 -4.28 15.68
N LYS A 158 -6.14 -5.34 16.02
CA LYS A 158 -6.63 -5.55 17.39
C LYS A 158 -5.49 -5.77 18.39
N ALA A 159 -4.51 -6.58 18.04
CA ALA A 159 -3.35 -6.86 18.89
C ALA A 159 -2.47 -5.61 19.10
N ALA A 160 -2.33 -4.78 18.09
CA ALA A 160 -1.61 -3.51 18.15
C ALA A 160 -2.35 -2.45 18.99
N GLY A 161 -3.63 -2.62 19.27
CA GLY A 161 -4.42 -1.62 20.00
C GLY A 161 -4.64 -0.30 19.26
N VAL A 162 -4.43 -0.29 17.92
CA VAL A 162 -4.60 0.92 17.11
C VAL A 162 -6.02 1.00 16.52
N PRO A 163 -6.50 2.20 16.15
CA PRO A 163 -7.81 2.36 15.52
C PRO A 163 -7.94 1.47 14.27
N TYR A 164 -9.09 0.81 14.13
CA TYR A 164 -9.33 -0.01 12.93
C TYR A 164 -9.47 0.86 11.70
N ILE A 165 -8.67 0.52 10.68
CA ILE A 165 -8.78 1.02 9.31
C ILE A 165 -8.99 -0.18 8.37
N ARG A 166 -9.44 0.05 7.15
CA ARG A 166 -9.48 -1.02 6.14
C ARG A 166 -8.08 -1.25 5.58
N PRO A 167 -7.73 -2.44 5.05
CA PRO A 167 -6.45 -2.66 4.39
C PRO A 167 -6.14 -1.62 3.31
N TYR A 168 -7.15 -1.20 2.54
CA TYR A 168 -6.99 -0.12 1.55
C TYR A 168 -6.56 1.21 2.16
N ASP A 169 -6.95 1.49 3.41
CA ASP A 169 -6.64 2.76 4.07
C ASP A 169 -5.16 2.84 4.52
N MET A 170 -4.39 1.73 4.46
CA MET A 170 -2.92 1.79 4.57
C MET A 170 -2.31 2.67 3.46
N ARG A 171 -2.90 2.67 2.26
CA ARG A 171 -2.50 3.57 1.19
C ARG A 171 -2.77 5.04 1.54
N HIS A 172 -3.91 5.32 2.17
CA HIS A 172 -4.22 6.67 2.65
C HIS A 172 -3.27 7.09 3.77
N THR A 173 -2.95 6.16 4.67
CA THR A 173 -1.92 6.37 5.70
C THR A 173 -0.57 6.71 5.08
N ALA A 174 -0.08 5.89 4.14
CA ALA A 174 1.20 6.15 3.45
C ALA A 174 1.25 7.53 2.80
N ALA A 175 0.22 7.91 2.06
CA ALA A 175 0.16 9.21 1.40
C ALA A 175 0.13 10.37 2.41
N THR A 176 -0.65 10.24 3.49
CA THR A 176 -0.72 11.23 4.56
C THR A 176 0.65 11.40 5.23
N LEU A 177 1.31 10.30 5.57
CA LEU A 177 2.64 10.33 6.20
C LEU A 177 3.70 10.95 5.30
N LEU A 178 3.70 10.64 4.00
CA LEU A 178 4.62 11.24 3.03
C LEU A 178 4.41 12.75 2.91
N LEU A 179 3.16 13.21 2.84
CA LEU A 179 2.84 14.64 2.79
C LEU A 179 3.23 15.37 4.08
N LEU A 180 2.99 14.75 5.25
CA LEU A 180 3.42 15.27 6.54
C LEU A 180 4.95 15.32 6.68
N ALA A 181 5.66 14.41 6.03
CA ALA A 181 7.13 14.44 5.93
C ALA A 181 7.66 15.49 4.95
N GLY A 182 6.79 16.30 4.34
CA GLY A 182 7.16 17.37 3.42
C GLY A 182 7.46 16.90 1.99
N ILE A 183 7.14 15.65 1.65
CA ILE A 183 7.34 15.14 0.29
C ILE A 183 6.37 15.86 -0.66
N HIS A 184 6.93 16.35 -1.77
CA HIS A 184 6.17 17.11 -2.75
C HIS A 184 4.95 16.33 -3.27
N PRO A 185 3.73 16.93 -3.31
CA PRO A 185 2.51 16.23 -3.70
C PRO A 185 2.56 15.54 -5.08
N LYS A 186 3.36 16.07 -6.02
CA LYS A 186 3.58 15.45 -7.33
C LYS A 186 4.29 14.11 -7.19
N VAL A 187 5.33 14.02 -6.34
CA VAL A 187 6.07 12.77 -6.08
C VAL A 187 5.14 11.74 -5.42
N VAL A 188 4.37 12.17 -4.41
CA VAL A 188 3.37 11.30 -3.76
C VAL A 188 2.34 10.79 -4.78
N SER A 189 1.84 11.68 -5.66
CA SER A 189 0.88 11.33 -6.72
C SER A 189 1.44 10.25 -7.67
N GLU A 190 2.71 10.38 -8.07
CA GLU A 190 3.40 9.42 -8.94
C GLU A 190 3.62 8.07 -8.25
N MET A 191 4.10 8.08 -7.01
CA MET A 191 4.24 6.85 -6.20
C MET A 191 2.93 6.10 -6.06
N LEU A 192 1.83 6.83 -5.85
CA LEU A 192 0.50 6.25 -5.75
C LEU A 192 -0.06 5.80 -7.11
N GLY A 193 0.42 6.32 -8.23
CA GLY A 193 -0.16 6.08 -9.56
C GLY A 193 -1.54 6.74 -9.70
N HIS A 194 -1.66 8.00 -9.27
CA HIS A 194 -2.83 8.82 -9.57
C HIS A 194 -2.69 9.43 -10.96
N SER A 195 -3.79 9.48 -11.71
CA SER A 195 -3.81 10.08 -13.06
C SER A 195 -3.60 11.60 -13.05
N SER A 196 -3.80 12.25 -11.91
CA SER A 196 -3.57 13.69 -11.71
C SER A 196 -3.17 13.98 -10.26
N VAL A 197 -2.27 14.95 -10.10
CA VAL A 197 -1.89 15.46 -8.76
C VAL A 197 -3.08 16.07 -8.03
N THR A 198 -4.07 16.57 -8.76
CA THR A 198 -5.33 17.11 -8.20
C THR A 198 -6.05 16.07 -7.34
N ILE A 199 -5.99 14.79 -7.72
CA ILE A 199 -6.56 13.69 -6.92
C ILE A 199 -5.88 13.65 -5.54
N THR A 200 -4.55 13.69 -5.51
CA THR A 200 -3.77 13.71 -4.26
C THR A 200 -4.13 14.93 -3.41
N LEU A 201 -4.11 16.12 -3.98
CA LEU A 201 -4.43 17.37 -3.28
C LEU A 201 -5.86 17.40 -2.73
N THR A 202 -6.83 16.92 -3.52
CA THR A 202 -8.24 16.88 -3.09
C THR A 202 -8.48 15.87 -1.97
N ILE A 203 -7.90 14.67 -2.09
CA ILE A 203 -8.08 13.60 -1.12
C ILE A 203 -7.41 13.97 0.21
N TYR A 204 -6.22 14.56 0.16
CA TYR A 204 -5.38 14.85 1.33
C TYR A 204 -5.39 16.33 1.72
N SER A 205 -6.42 17.08 1.33
CA SER A 205 -6.60 18.51 1.69
C SER A 205 -6.61 18.77 3.21
N HIS A 206 -7.03 17.76 4.00
CA HIS A 206 -7.02 17.85 5.47
C HIS A 206 -5.61 17.94 6.08
N VAL A 207 -4.56 17.60 5.33
CA VAL A 207 -3.15 17.70 5.76
C VAL A 207 -2.59 19.12 5.54
N LEU A 208 -3.20 19.91 4.63
CA LEU A 208 -2.70 21.23 4.24
C LEU A 208 -2.49 22.22 5.41
N PRO A 209 -3.38 22.32 6.42
CA PRO A 209 -3.15 23.21 7.55
C PRO A 209 -1.88 22.91 8.34
N MET A 210 -1.52 21.62 8.47
CA MET A 210 -0.29 21.19 9.15
C MET A 210 0.94 21.55 8.31
N ILE A 211 0.87 21.37 7.00
CA ILE A 211 1.95 21.73 6.07
C ILE A 211 2.17 23.25 6.06
N GLN A 212 1.10 24.06 6.09
CA GLN A 212 1.20 25.53 6.17
C GLN A 212 1.88 25.98 7.46
N ARG A 213 1.59 25.35 8.60
CA ARG A 213 2.27 25.65 9.87
C ARG A 213 3.76 25.32 9.77
N ALA A 214 4.11 24.14 9.25
CA ALA A 214 5.51 23.76 9.04
C ALA A 214 6.25 24.71 8.08
N ALA A 215 5.56 25.19 7.03
CA ALA A 215 6.11 26.20 6.13
C ALA A 215 6.38 27.55 6.85
N ALA A 216 5.45 28.01 7.68
CA ALA A 216 5.66 29.22 8.47
C ALA A 216 6.85 29.08 9.45
N GLU A 217 6.98 27.94 10.12
CA GLU A 217 8.11 27.62 10.99
C GLU A 217 9.43 27.54 10.20
N ALA A 218 9.42 26.98 8.99
CA ALA A 218 10.60 26.98 8.12
C ALA A 218 11.02 28.41 7.72
N MET A 219 10.08 29.27 7.36
CA MET A 219 10.36 30.70 7.07
C MET A 219 10.92 31.41 8.30
N ASN A 220 10.39 31.13 9.47
CA ASN A 220 10.92 31.71 10.71
C ASN A 220 12.37 31.28 10.98
N ARG A 221 12.74 30.01 10.69
CA ARG A 221 14.15 29.53 10.79
C ARG A 221 15.07 30.16 9.76
N LEU A 222 14.56 30.51 8.58
CA LEU A 222 15.36 31.09 7.50
C LEU A 222 15.54 32.61 7.62
N LEU A 223 14.53 33.31 8.14
CA LEU A 223 14.47 34.77 8.15
C LEU A 223 14.41 35.35 9.57
N GLY A 224 14.18 34.54 10.61
CA GLY A 224 14.23 34.94 12.00
C GLY A 224 15.70 35.01 12.47
N GLU A 225 16.03 36.07 13.19
CA GLU A 225 17.34 36.23 13.88
C GLU A 225 17.50 35.21 15.02
#